data_0572a7840b0a06f3193864066dece31c
#
_entry.id   0572a7840b0a06f3193864066dece31c
#
_cell.length_a   1.000
_cell.length_b   1.000
_cell.length_c   1.000
_cell.angle_alpha   90.00
_cell.angle_beta   90.00
_cell.angle_gamma   90.00
#
_symmetry.space_group_name_H-M   'P 1'
#
loop_
_entity.id
_entity.type
_entity.pdbx_description
1 polymer ?
#
loop_
_entity_poly.entity_id
_entity_poly.type
_entity_poly.pdbx_seq_one_letter_code
_entity_poly.pdbx_strand_id
1 'polypeptide(L)'
;MPKMKQHQNRTCPEAFQRALDALDLIGRWEWDAATDLARSDTFVALLFDVDPVEAETGVPITEYVNAIHAEDRERVVNLIRSNAREGSTYLTEYRVHSADGRTRWVLSRGRFNSDHVGRPVGGSGILVDVTQMRMNEGTFFEAEINPAEPPLERAADHAMAAQQAIVELQDPVLKSQADALLLGLGRKLAEQEVQGQRKSMN
;
A
#
# COMPACT_ATOMS: atom_id res chain seq x y z
N MET A 1 39.90 -5.93 12.79
CA MET A 1 38.82 -6.88 13.07
C MET A 1 37.53 -6.10 13.21
N PRO A 2 36.56 -6.21 12.29
CA PRO A 2 35.29 -5.51 12.40
C PRO A 2 34.44 -6.18 13.48
N LYS A 3 33.98 -5.40 14.46
CA LYS A 3 33.02 -5.86 15.47
C LYS A 3 31.68 -6.12 14.78
N MET A 4 31.30 -7.38 14.70
CA MET A 4 29.91 -7.76 14.42
C MET A 4 29.02 -7.09 15.47
N LYS A 5 28.17 -6.16 15.05
CA LYS A 5 27.06 -5.67 15.88
C LYS A 5 26.13 -6.86 16.10
N GLN A 6 26.07 -7.35 17.32
CA GLN A 6 25.05 -8.27 17.77
C GLN A 6 23.70 -7.55 17.62
N HIS A 7 22.83 -8.05 16.73
CA HIS A 7 21.43 -7.70 16.75
C HIS A 7 20.86 -8.14 18.10
N GLN A 8 20.72 -7.19 19.01
CA GLN A 8 19.94 -7.42 20.21
C GLN A 8 18.50 -7.68 19.75
N ASN A 9 17.98 -8.83 20.15
CA ASN A 9 16.60 -9.27 19.95
C ASN A 9 15.66 -8.18 20.56
N ARG A 10 15.27 -7.19 19.75
CA ARG A 10 14.31 -6.16 20.16
C ARG A 10 12.94 -6.81 20.14
N THR A 11 12.48 -7.22 21.30
CA THR A 11 11.12 -7.72 21.47
C THR A 11 10.20 -6.54 21.24
N CYS A 12 9.52 -6.53 20.09
CA CYS A 12 8.47 -5.55 19.81
C CYS A 12 7.40 -5.66 20.92
N PRO A 13 7.04 -4.60 21.64
CA PRO A 13 6.03 -4.69 22.67
C PRO A 13 4.73 -5.27 22.09
N GLU A 14 4.10 -6.23 22.78
CA GLU A 14 2.84 -6.86 22.34
C GLU A 14 1.74 -5.84 22.04
N ALA A 15 1.74 -4.71 22.77
CA ALA A 15 0.81 -3.61 22.51
C ALA A 15 1.01 -2.97 21.14
N PHE A 16 2.25 -2.89 20.67
CA PHE A 16 2.58 -2.38 19.34
C PHE A 16 2.18 -3.38 18.25
N GLN A 17 2.39 -4.67 18.51
CA GLN A 17 1.99 -5.74 17.61
C GLN A 17 0.47 -5.75 17.40
N ARG A 18 -0.30 -5.58 18.48
CA ARG A 18 -1.77 -5.44 18.39
C ARG A 18 -2.20 -4.17 17.67
N ALA A 19 -1.45 -3.07 17.82
CA ALA A 19 -1.73 -1.83 17.10
C ALA A 19 -1.43 -1.97 15.59
N LEU A 20 -0.36 -2.65 15.21
CA LEU A 20 -0.06 -2.97 13.82
C LEU A 20 -1.11 -3.91 13.20
N ASP A 21 -1.61 -4.87 13.99
CA ASP A 21 -2.60 -5.87 13.51
C ASP A 21 -4.04 -5.31 13.49
N ALA A 22 -4.32 -4.23 14.23
CA ALA A 22 -5.67 -3.70 14.41
C ALA A 22 -6.03 -2.48 13.56
N LEU A 23 -5.06 -1.86 12.88
CA LEU A 23 -5.27 -0.61 12.13
C LEU A 23 -4.56 -0.69 10.78
N ASP A 24 -5.27 -0.25 9.74
CA ASP A 24 -4.66 0.17 8.48
C ASP A 24 -3.83 1.42 8.74
N LEU A 25 -2.66 1.25 9.37
CA LEU A 25 -1.81 2.37 9.75
C LEU A 25 -1.13 2.94 8.52
N ILE A 26 -1.26 4.24 8.37
CA ILE A 26 -0.60 5.01 7.32
C ILE A 26 0.62 5.68 7.94
N GLY A 27 1.80 5.29 7.49
CA GLY A 27 3.06 5.94 7.84
C GLY A 27 3.56 6.91 6.79
N ARG A 28 4.47 7.80 7.19
CA ARG A 28 5.08 8.81 6.31
C ARG A 28 6.58 8.61 6.24
N TRP A 29 7.12 8.89 5.06
CA TRP A 29 8.56 8.89 4.81
C TRP A 29 8.95 10.11 3.96
N GLU A 30 10.19 10.56 4.13
CA GLU A 30 10.84 11.59 3.34
C GLU A 30 12.26 11.14 3.02
N TRP A 31 12.75 11.51 1.84
CA TRP A 31 14.11 11.25 1.40
C TRP A 31 14.73 12.52 0.84
N ASP A 32 15.94 12.81 1.23
CA ASP A 32 16.76 13.94 0.76
C ASP A 32 17.88 13.38 -0.12
N ALA A 33 17.87 13.77 -1.40
CA ALA A 33 18.85 13.30 -2.37
C ALA A 33 20.25 13.88 -2.16
N ALA A 34 20.38 15.06 -1.50
CA ALA A 34 21.67 15.70 -1.28
C ALA A 34 22.48 14.98 -0.18
N THR A 35 21.79 14.45 0.83
CA THR A 35 22.40 13.75 1.97
C THR A 35 22.27 12.23 1.87
N ASP A 36 21.42 11.74 0.95
CA ASP A 36 20.99 10.34 0.82
C ASP A 36 20.37 9.77 2.10
N LEU A 37 19.81 10.64 2.94
CA LEU A 37 19.12 10.26 4.17
C LEU A 37 17.62 10.18 3.95
N ALA A 38 17.03 9.12 4.49
CA ALA A 38 15.59 8.95 4.59
C ALA A 38 15.13 9.10 6.04
N ARG A 39 14.04 9.84 6.24
CA ARG A 39 13.35 10.01 7.52
C ARG A 39 11.99 9.32 7.45
N SER A 40 11.55 8.84 8.57
CA SER A 40 10.19 8.29 8.65
C SER A 40 9.61 8.45 10.06
N ASP A 41 8.29 8.30 10.14
CA ASP A 41 7.65 8.16 11.45
C ASP A 41 7.94 6.78 12.08
N THR A 42 7.55 6.66 13.33
CA THR A 42 7.73 5.43 14.12
C THR A 42 7.12 4.20 13.45
N PHE A 43 5.98 4.37 12.80
CA PHE A 43 5.28 3.24 12.15
C PHE A 43 6.10 2.67 10.98
N VAL A 44 6.54 3.53 10.06
CA VAL A 44 7.40 3.12 8.94
C VAL A 44 8.72 2.55 9.44
N ALA A 45 9.34 3.17 10.44
CA ALA A 45 10.58 2.69 11.03
C ALA A 45 10.45 1.23 11.51
N LEU A 46 9.38 0.91 12.22
CA LEU A 46 9.13 -0.45 12.72
C LEU A 46 8.74 -1.43 11.62
N LEU A 47 8.07 -0.99 10.56
CA LEU A 47 7.81 -1.81 9.38
C LEU A 47 9.09 -2.24 8.66
N PHE A 48 10.15 -1.43 8.75
CA PHE A 48 11.42 -1.70 8.08
C PHE A 48 12.55 -2.12 9.03
N ASP A 49 12.22 -2.48 10.27
CA ASP A 49 13.22 -2.85 11.31
C ASP A 49 14.31 -1.79 11.53
N VAL A 50 13.94 -0.51 11.38
CA VAL A 50 14.81 0.65 11.65
C VAL A 50 14.52 1.18 13.05
N ASP A 51 15.54 1.69 13.74
CA ASP A 51 15.34 2.34 15.04
C ASP A 51 14.50 3.62 14.87
N PRO A 52 13.34 3.77 15.56
CA PRO A 52 12.48 4.93 15.40
C PRO A 52 13.16 6.27 15.70
N VAL A 53 14.09 6.32 16.68
CA VAL A 53 14.80 7.55 17.02
C VAL A 53 15.83 7.91 15.94
N GLU A 54 16.51 6.91 15.37
CA GLU A 54 17.42 7.11 14.24
C GLU A 54 16.62 7.49 12.97
N ALA A 55 15.48 6.85 12.73
CA ALA A 55 14.61 7.13 11.59
C ALA A 55 14.07 8.57 11.57
N GLU A 56 13.76 9.14 12.74
CA GLU A 56 13.30 10.52 12.86
C GLU A 56 14.41 11.52 12.49
N THR A 57 15.65 11.24 12.88
CA THR A 57 16.81 12.09 12.55
C THR A 57 17.31 11.89 11.11
N GLY A 58 17.08 10.72 10.55
CA GLY A 58 17.45 10.31 9.20
C GLY A 58 18.54 9.25 9.18
N VAL A 59 18.28 8.19 8.44
CA VAL A 59 19.24 7.09 8.19
C VAL A 59 19.48 6.95 6.68
N PRO A 60 20.60 6.35 6.26
CA PRO A 60 20.84 6.07 4.85
C PRO A 60 19.67 5.29 4.26
N ILE A 61 19.23 5.64 3.04
CA ILE A 61 18.10 4.96 2.39
C ILE A 61 18.33 3.45 2.24
N THR A 62 19.60 3.03 2.24
CA THR A 62 20.00 1.62 2.18
C THR A 62 19.47 0.79 3.35
N GLU A 63 19.25 1.38 4.53
CA GLU A 63 18.65 0.68 5.67
C GLU A 63 17.23 0.21 5.34
N TYR A 64 16.43 1.08 4.72
CA TYR A 64 15.09 0.74 4.24
C TYR A 64 15.12 -0.27 3.08
N VAL A 65 16.06 -0.10 2.14
CA VAL A 65 16.21 -1.02 1.01
C VAL A 65 16.58 -2.44 1.47
N ASN A 66 17.39 -2.56 2.52
CA ASN A 66 17.80 -3.85 3.06
C ASN A 66 16.64 -4.62 3.71
N ALA A 67 15.67 -3.92 4.26
CA ALA A 67 14.47 -4.54 4.83
C ALA A 67 13.48 -5.04 3.76
N ILE A 68 13.59 -4.61 2.50
CA ILE A 68 12.74 -5.12 1.42
C ILE A 68 13.07 -6.60 1.18
N HIS A 69 12.04 -7.41 1.03
CA HIS A 69 12.19 -8.84 0.71
C HIS A 69 13.06 -9.05 -0.54
N ALA A 70 13.95 -10.04 -0.50
CA ALA A 70 14.98 -10.22 -1.54
C ALA A 70 14.41 -10.30 -2.97
N GLU A 71 13.28 -10.98 -3.16
CA GLU A 71 12.63 -11.12 -4.47
C GLU A 71 12.02 -9.81 -5.01
N ASP A 72 11.65 -8.87 -4.13
CA ASP A 72 11.01 -7.62 -4.53
C ASP A 72 12.02 -6.48 -4.65
N ARG A 73 13.20 -6.62 -4.02
CA ARG A 73 14.19 -5.55 -3.84
C ARG A 73 14.65 -4.92 -5.15
N GLU A 74 15.07 -5.71 -6.11
CA GLU A 74 15.56 -5.20 -7.40
C GLU A 74 14.47 -4.41 -8.14
N ARG A 75 13.27 -4.97 -8.22
CA ARG A 75 12.11 -4.34 -8.87
C ARG A 75 11.78 -2.99 -8.22
N VAL A 76 11.70 -2.96 -6.89
CA VAL A 76 11.34 -1.76 -6.13
C VAL A 76 12.43 -0.69 -6.25
N VAL A 77 13.71 -1.05 -6.13
CA VAL A 77 14.84 -0.11 -6.27
C VAL A 77 14.88 0.49 -7.66
N ASN A 78 14.66 -0.32 -8.71
CA ASN A 78 14.64 0.18 -10.08
C ASN A 78 13.47 1.14 -10.32
N LEU A 79 12.29 0.83 -9.78
CA LEU A 79 11.12 1.71 -9.84
C LEU A 79 11.37 3.05 -9.13
N ILE A 80 11.91 3.02 -7.92
CA ILE A 80 12.26 4.24 -7.16
C ILE A 80 13.26 5.09 -7.93
N ARG A 81 14.34 4.49 -8.46
CA ARG A 81 15.37 5.21 -9.23
C ARG A 81 14.81 5.85 -10.50
N SER A 82 13.95 5.15 -11.24
CA SER A 82 13.32 5.72 -12.43
C SER A 82 12.46 6.92 -12.09
N ASN A 83 11.55 6.78 -11.13
CA ASN A 83 10.66 7.85 -10.72
C ASN A 83 11.42 9.05 -10.10
N ALA A 84 12.51 8.80 -9.37
CA ALA A 84 13.35 9.86 -8.82
C ALA A 84 14.03 10.69 -9.92
N ARG A 85 14.49 10.07 -11.01
CA ARG A 85 15.06 10.77 -12.17
C ARG A 85 14.01 11.56 -12.93
N GLU A 86 12.80 11.03 -13.05
CA GLU A 86 11.71 11.65 -13.79
C GLU A 86 10.98 12.74 -12.99
N GLY A 87 11.23 12.83 -11.66
CA GLY A 87 10.47 13.72 -10.78
C GLY A 87 8.97 13.34 -10.72
N SER A 88 8.66 12.06 -10.84
CA SER A 88 7.32 11.55 -11.00
C SER A 88 6.77 10.88 -9.71
N THR A 89 5.53 10.41 -9.78
CA THR A 89 4.88 9.67 -8.70
C THR A 89 4.93 8.17 -8.97
N TYR A 90 5.04 7.38 -7.91
CA TYR A 90 4.90 5.93 -8.00
C TYR A 90 3.85 5.40 -7.01
N LEU A 91 3.34 4.22 -7.34
CA LEU A 91 2.50 3.39 -6.49
C LEU A 91 2.96 1.96 -6.69
N THR A 92 3.32 1.26 -5.62
CA THR A 92 3.76 -0.13 -5.71
C THR A 92 3.54 -0.87 -4.41
N GLU A 93 3.30 -2.17 -4.52
CA GLU A 93 3.26 -3.09 -3.41
C GLU A 93 4.51 -3.95 -3.38
N TYR A 94 4.99 -4.25 -2.18
CA TYR A 94 6.12 -5.14 -1.96
C TYR A 94 6.14 -5.66 -0.53
N ARG A 95 6.97 -6.67 -0.31
CA ARG A 95 7.17 -7.28 1.01
C ARG A 95 8.35 -6.66 1.73
N VAL A 96 8.22 -6.51 3.04
CA VAL A 96 9.28 -6.04 3.94
C VAL A 96 9.44 -6.98 5.12
N HIS A 97 10.65 -7.02 5.68
CA HIS A 97 10.93 -7.68 6.96
C HIS A 97 10.76 -6.66 8.08
N SER A 98 9.74 -6.87 8.91
CA SER A 98 9.36 -5.97 9.98
C SER A 98 10.11 -6.28 11.29
N ALA A 99 10.19 -5.31 12.18
CA ALA A 99 10.83 -5.42 13.50
C ALA A 99 10.26 -6.54 14.38
N ASP A 100 9.06 -7.02 14.10
CA ASP A 100 8.44 -8.18 14.76
C ASP A 100 8.91 -9.54 14.19
N GLY A 101 9.83 -9.53 13.23
CA GLY A 101 10.37 -10.71 12.56
C GLY A 101 9.45 -11.31 11.49
N ARG A 102 8.34 -10.66 11.17
CA ARG A 102 7.39 -11.11 10.14
C ARG A 102 7.67 -10.46 8.80
N THR A 103 7.27 -11.14 7.74
CA THR A 103 7.16 -10.53 6.41
C THR A 103 5.79 -9.88 6.29
N ARG A 104 5.78 -8.58 5.98
CA ARG A 104 4.56 -7.79 5.79
C ARG A 104 4.46 -7.28 4.37
N TRP A 105 3.22 -7.19 3.86
CA TRP A 105 2.92 -6.53 2.60
C TRP A 105 2.66 -5.06 2.83
N VAL A 106 3.30 -4.21 2.06
CA VAL A 106 3.14 -2.77 2.14
C VAL A 106 2.76 -2.19 0.78
N LEU A 107 1.82 -1.25 0.79
CA LEU A 107 1.50 -0.39 -0.34
C LEU A 107 2.21 0.94 -0.12
N SER A 108 3.13 1.29 -1.00
CA SER A 108 3.88 2.55 -0.95
C SER A 108 3.46 3.45 -2.09
N ARG A 109 3.09 4.68 -1.75
CA ARG A 109 2.87 5.77 -2.71
C ARG A 109 3.81 6.90 -2.38
N GLY A 110 4.57 7.34 -3.39
CA GLY A 110 5.51 8.44 -3.22
C GLY A 110 5.53 9.36 -4.42
N ARG A 111 6.07 10.56 -4.18
CA ARG A 111 6.37 11.54 -5.21
C ARG A 111 7.81 11.99 -5.04
N PHE A 112 8.53 12.01 -6.14
CA PHE A 112 9.87 12.56 -6.20
C PHE A 112 9.85 13.94 -6.85
N ASN A 113 10.80 14.76 -6.46
CA ASN A 113 11.03 16.08 -7.02
C ASN A 113 12.40 16.10 -7.68
N SER A 114 12.50 16.76 -8.83
CA SER A 114 13.75 17.02 -9.53
C SER A 114 13.97 18.51 -9.69
N ASP A 115 15.24 18.90 -9.83
CA ASP A 115 15.62 20.28 -10.18
C ASP A 115 15.32 20.56 -11.66
N HIS A 116 15.60 21.79 -12.09
CA HIS A 116 15.40 22.22 -13.47
C HIS A 116 16.31 21.52 -14.49
N VAL A 117 17.28 20.73 -14.04
CA VAL A 117 18.21 19.95 -14.86
C VAL A 117 17.84 18.46 -14.83
N GLY A 118 16.77 18.07 -14.11
CA GLY A 118 16.32 16.70 -13.97
C GLY A 118 17.10 15.87 -12.94
N ARG A 119 17.82 16.52 -12.00
CA ARG A 119 18.48 15.81 -10.91
C ARG A 119 17.50 15.61 -9.75
N PRO A 120 17.43 14.42 -9.13
CA PRO A 120 16.63 14.21 -7.95
C PRO A 120 17.01 15.18 -6.83
N VAL A 121 16.03 15.84 -6.25
CA VAL A 121 16.19 16.72 -5.07
C VAL A 121 15.75 15.97 -3.81
N GLY A 122 14.73 15.15 -3.91
CA GLY A 122 14.21 14.36 -2.82
C GLY A 122 12.85 13.76 -3.16
N GLY A 123 12.23 13.17 -2.18
CA GLY A 123 10.92 12.57 -2.33
C GLY A 123 10.21 12.43 -0.99
N SER A 124 8.91 12.28 -1.05
CA SER A 124 8.08 11.99 0.14
C SER A 124 6.91 11.11 -0.23
N GLY A 125 6.35 10.44 0.75
CA GLY A 125 5.23 9.57 0.50
C GLY A 125 4.60 9.01 1.75
N ILE A 126 3.67 8.12 1.49
CA ILE A 126 2.96 7.34 2.51
C ILE A 126 3.17 5.86 2.26
N LEU A 127 3.02 5.10 3.33
CA LEU A 127 3.15 3.66 3.34
C LEU A 127 2.03 3.08 4.21
N VAL A 128 1.36 2.07 3.68
CA VAL A 128 0.23 1.40 4.33
C VAL A 128 0.58 -0.08 4.48
N ASP A 129 0.36 -0.65 5.66
CA ASP A 129 0.42 -2.10 5.84
C ASP A 129 -0.86 -2.73 5.25
N VAL A 130 -0.71 -3.50 4.19
CA VAL A 130 -1.81 -4.19 3.50
C VAL A 130 -1.79 -5.71 3.73
N THR A 131 -1.05 -6.17 4.74
CA THR A 131 -0.86 -7.60 5.02
C THR A 131 -2.20 -8.31 5.25
N GLN A 132 -3.08 -7.72 6.06
CA GLN A 132 -4.39 -8.31 6.36
C GLN A 132 -5.30 -8.31 5.12
N MET A 133 -5.26 -7.26 4.31
CA MET A 133 -5.99 -7.23 3.04
C MET A 133 -5.54 -8.36 2.13
N ARG A 134 -4.22 -8.56 1.99
CA ARG A 134 -3.65 -9.63 1.16
C ARG A 134 -3.97 -11.03 1.69
N MET A 135 -3.97 -11.22 3.01
CA MET A 135 -4.39 -12.48 3.61
C MET A 135 -5.88 -12.77 3.37
N ASN A 136 -6.71 -11.73 3.44
CA ASN A 136 -8.14 -11.84 3.18
C ASN A 136 -8.44 -12.02 1.68
N GLU A 137 -7.68 -11.38 0.78
CA GLU A 137 -7.79 -11.62 -0.66
C GLU A 137 -7.58 -13.10 -1.02
N GLY A 138 -6.62 -13.78 -0.38
CA GLY A 138 -6.45 -15.23 -0.52
C GLY A 138 -7.68 -16.02 -0.11
N THR A 139 -8.46 -15.52 0.84
CA THR A 139 -9.71 -16.14 1.32
C THR A 139 -10.91 -15.73 0.45
N PHE A 140 -10.87 -14.52 -0.12
CA PHE A 140 -11.91 -14.03 -1.05
C PHE A 140 -11.73 -14.57 -2.47
N PHE A 141 -10.49 -14.90 -2.89
CA PHE A 141 -10.23 -15.50 -4.20
C PHE A 141 -10.54 -17.00 -4.27
N GLU A 142 -10.68 -17.70 -3.14
CA GLU A 142 -11.23 -19.05 -3.11
C GLU A 142 -12.78 -19.08 -3.12
N ALA A 143 -13.47 -17.96 -2.89
CA ALA A 143 -14.87 -17.82 -3.19
C ALA A 143 -15.03 -17.59 -4.71
N GLU A 144 -15.03 -18.69 -5.46
CA GLU A 144 -15.50 -18.87 -6.84
C GLU A 144 -15.61 -17.56 -7.65
N ILE A 145 -14.47 -17.08 -8.18
CA ILE A 145 -14.55 -16.23 -9.37
C ILE A 145 -15.10 -17.14 -10.48
N ASN A 146 -16.41 -17.11 -10.63
CA ASN A 146 -17.06 -17.72 -11.78
C ASN A 146 -16.60 -16.92 -13.02
N PRO A 147 -15.67 -17.43 -13.86
CA PRO A 147 -15.18 -16.70 -15.01
C PRO A 147 -16.26 -16.45 -16.07
N ALA A 148 -17.45 -17.03 -15.87
CA ALA A 148 -18.63 -16.85 -16.72
C ALA A 148 -19.49 -15.62 -16.31
N GLU A 149 -19.21 -14.98 -15.16
CA GLU A 149 -20.00 -13.84 -14.71
C GLU A 149 -19.54 -12.53 -15.34
N PRO A 150 -20.44 -11.71 -15.89
CA PRO A 150 -20.08 -10.46 -16.53
C PRO A 150 -19.31 -9.52 -15.58
N PRO A 151 -18.24 -8.85 -16.04
CA PRO A 151 -17.42 -7.99 -15.20
C PRO A 151 -18.19 -6.89 -14.44
N LEU A 152 -19.31 -6.41 -15.03
CA LEU A 152 -20.12 -5.37 -14.42
C LEU A 152 -20.97 -5.89 -13.25
N GLU A 153 -21.45 -7.13 -13.32
CA GLU A 153 -22.20 -7.79 -12.24
C GLU A 153 -21.26 -8.03 -11.05
N ARG A 154 -20.07 -8.59 -11.29
CA ARG A 154 -19.05 -8.75 -10.24
C ARG A 154 -18.67 -7.42 -9.57
N ALA A 155 -18.53 -6.35 -10.37
CA ALA A 155 -18.23 -5.03 -9.82
C ALA A 155 -19.37 -4.52 -8.93
N ALA A 156 -20.63 -4.80 -9.26
CA ALA A 156 -21.77 -4.44 -8.43
C ALA A 156 -21.79 -5.23 -7.11
N ASP A 157 -21.52 -6.52 -7.16
CA ASP A 157 -21.47 -7.38 -5.95
C ASP A 157 -20.37 -6.95 -4.99
N HIS A 158 -19.16 -6.68 -5.49
CA HIS A 158 -18.06 -6.16 -4.68
C HIS A 158 -18.37 -4.77 -4.10
N ALA A 159 -19.04 -3.90 -4.87
CA ALA A 159 -19.44 -2.58 -4.37
C ALA A 159 -20.51 -2.68 -3.27
N MET A 160 -21.45 -3.64 -3.35
CA MET A 160 -22.43 -3.90 -2.30
C MET A 160 -21.77 -4.40 -1.02
N ALA A 161 -20.81 -5.34 -1.13
CA ALA A 161 -20.05 -5.84 0.01
C ALA A 161 -19.22 -4.72 0.67
N ALA A 162 -18.55 -3.89 -0.13
CA ALA A 162 -17.81 -2.73 0.36
C ALA A 162 -18.73 -1.71 1.07
N GLN A 163 -19.91 -1.43 0.51
CA GLN A 163 -20.86 -0.51 1.12
C GLN A 163 -21.34 -1.00 2.47
N GLN A 164 -21.59 -2.31 2.64
CA GLN A 164 -21.95 -2.89 3.94
C GLN A 164 -20.86 -2.68 4.98
N ALA A 165 -19.60 -2.95 4.65
CA ALA A 165 -18.47 -2.73 5.54
C ALA A 165 -18.30 -1.23 5.90
N ILE A 166 -18.48 -0.33 4.93
CA ILE A 166 -18.40 1.12 5.14
C ILE A 166 -19.50 1.63 6.09
N VAL A 167 -20.69 1.03 6.06
CA VAL A 167 -21.78 1.39 7.00
C VAL A 167 -21.37 1.12 8.45
N GLU A 168 -20.61 0.05 8.71
CA GLU A 168 -20.09 -0.29 10.04
C GLU A 168 -19.06 0.74 10.54
N LEU A 169 -18.32 1.39 9.64
CA LEU A 169 -17.34 2.44 9.97
C LEU A 169 -17.98 3.75 10.40
N GLN A 170 -19.29 3.93 10.16
CA GLN A 170 -20.05 5.17 10.47
C GLN A 170 -19.43 6.44 9.84
N ASP A 171 -18.67 6.31 8.76
CA ASP A 171 -18.09 7.45 8.03
C ASP A 171 -19.07 7.93 6.93
N PRO A 172 -19.65 9.15 7.08
CA PRO A 172 -20.63 9.67 6.14
C PRO A 172 -20.05 9.99 4.76
N VAL A 173 -18.75 10.30 4.69
CA VAL A 173 -18.10 10.63 3.40
C VAL A 173 -17.87 9.36 2.60
N LEU A 174 -17.30 8.32 3.22
CA LEU A 174 -17.10 7.02 2.58
C LEU A 174 -18.44 6.40 2.17
N LYS A 175 -19.46 6.49 3.04
CA LYS A 175 -20.81 6.02 2.72
C LYS A 175 -21.36 6.71 1.48
N SER A 176 -21.25 8.04 1.39
CA SER A 176 -21.73 8.79 0.22
C SER A 176 -21.02 8.38 -1.07
N GLN A 177 -19.71 8.10 -0.99
CA GLN A 177 -18.93 7.63 -2.15
C GLN A 177 -19.34 6.23 -2.60
N ALA A 178 -19.55 5.31 -1.64
CA ALA A 178 -20.02 3.96 -1.93
C ALA A 178 -21.43 3.96 -2.54
N ASP A 179 -22.34 4.77 -2.00
CA ASP A 179 -23.70 4.92 -2.53
C ASP A 179 -23.68 5.49 -3.99
N ALA A 180 -22.79 6.45 -4.27
CA ALA A 180 -22.62 7.00 -5.61
C ALA A 180 -22.06 5.97 -6.61
N LEU A 181 -21.12 5.13 -6.18
CA LEU A 181 -20.56 4.03 -6.98
C LEU A 181 -21.65 3.01 -7.31
N LEU A 182 -22.43 2.56 -6.32
CA LEU A 182 -23.53 1.62 -6.53
C LEU A 182 -24.59 2.17 -7.48
N LEU A 183 -24.93 3.45 -7.36
CA LEU A 183 -25.86 4.10 -8.27
C LEU A 183 -25.32 4.11 -9.72
N GLY A 184 -24.02 4.38 -9.89
CA GLY A 184 -23.35 4.35 -11.19
C GLY A 184 -23.36 2.96 -11.83
N LEU A 185 -23.04 1.93 -11.07
CA LEU A 185 -23.04 0.52 -11.51
C LEU A 185 -24.45 0.06 -11.87
N GLY A 186 -25.45 0.39 -11.03
CA GLY A 186 -26.86 0.07 -11.30
C GLY A 186 -27.39 0.68 -12.61
N ARG A 187 -27.01 1.93 -12.90
CA ARG A 187 -27.36 2.57 -14.19
C ARG A 187 -26.73 1.83 -15.37
N LYS A 188 -25.48 1.42 -15.24
CA LYS A 188 -24.77 0.69 -16.30
C LYS A 188 -25.38 -0.69 -16.55
N LEU A 189 -25.78 -1.40 -15.51
CA LEU A 189 -26.49 -2.69 -15.62
C LEU A 189 -27.83 -2.51 -16.35
N ALA A 190 -28.61 -1.51 -15.96
CA ALA A 190 -29.87 -1.22 -16.61
C ALA A 190 -29.72 -0.84 -18.12
N GLU A 191 -28.69 -0.06 -18.47
CA GLU A 191 -28.36 0.26 -19.86
C GLU A 191 -28.00 -1.00 -20.67
N GLN A 192 -27.23 -1.93 -20.10
CA GLN A 192 -26.86 -3.20 -20.77
C GLN A 192 -28.08 -4.10 -20.99
N GLU A 193 -28.99 -4.17 -20.01
CA GLU A 193 -30.20 -4.99 -20.11
C GLU A 193 -31.12 -4.47 -21.21
N VAL A 194 -31.35 -3.14 -21.30
CA VAL A 194 -32.12 -2.51 -22.36
C VAL A 194 -31.48 -2.73 -23.74
N GLN A 195 -30.14 -2.66 -23.83
CA GLN A 195 -29.44 -2.93 -25.09
C GLN A 195 -29.52 -4.42 -25.50
N GLY A 196 -29.46 -5.34 -24.53
CA GLY A 196 -29.64 -6.79 -24.74
C GLY A 196 -31.01 -7.12 -25.29
N GLN A 197 -32.06 -6.55 -24.68
CA GLN A 197 -33.46 -6.73 -25.15
C GLN A 197 -33.68 -6.19 -26.57
N ARG A 198 -33.11 -5.04 -26.92
CA ARG A 198 -33.20 -4.48 -28.27
C ARG A 198 -32.50 -5.34 -29.34
N LYS A 199 -31.39 -6.03 -28.98
CA LYS A 199 -30.68 -6.93 -29.89
C LYS A 199 -31.42 -8.26 -30.10
N SER A 200 -32.20 -8.72 -29.14
CA SER A 200 -32.97 -9.97 -29.25
C SER A 200 -34.29 -9.81 -29.96
N MET A 201 -34.76 -8.57 -30.22
CA MET A 201 -35.99 -8.26 -30.90
C MET A 201 -35.83 -7.92 -32.40
N ASN A 202 -34.58 -7.88 -32.89
CA ASN A 202 -34.23 -7.73 -34.31
C ASN A 202 -33.57 -9.01 -34.85
#